data_531508d204f90699f026ace249934276
#
_entry.id   531508d204f90699f026ace249934276
#
_cell.length_a   1.000
_cell.length_b   1.000
_cell.length_c   1.000
_cell.angle_alpha   90.00
_cell.angle_beta   90.00
_cell.angle_gamma   90.00
#
_symmetry.space_group_name_H-M   'P 1'
#
loop_
_entity.id
_entity.type
_entity.pdbx_description
1 polymer ?
#
loop_
_entity_poly.entity_id
_entity_poly.type
_entity_poly.pdbx_seq_one_letter_code
_entity_poly.pdbx_strand_id
1 'polypeptide(L)'
;MKTTRHLTALLLAAALIPSPALAAEAACYRGVNLSGGEYGERGGIYGTNYTYPSEDTISYFAEKGMTIIRLPFRWERLQPALGGRLDEDELKRIKDTIGLIRKHGMAVLLDPHNFGYYDKTQVGTAPATDAAFGDFWARLAVEFANQDGILFGLMNEPHDIKATDWLDAANAAIRSIRAVGARNLILVPGTAWSGAGSWEKDVIGGANGTVMLGVRDPLDFYAYEVHQYLDADSSGTHPTCEGSAAAVAAINGVTAWLKQNHKRGFLGEFGASADKDCMSGLTEIYATMSDNSDVWLGWSYWAAGDWWPANEPFNVQPRKGPERPQMRLLAEVAKAGAGTCSAVKPAGK
;
A
#
# COMPACT_ATOMS: atom_id res chain seq x y z
N MET A 1 10.65 83.24 -14.45
CA MET A 1 11.37 81.98 -14.66
C MET A 1 10.55 80.83 -14.07
N LYS A 2 9.90 80.00 -14.91
CA LYS A 2 9.14 78.84 -14.46
C LYS A 2 9.94 77.56 -14.82
N THR A 3 10.42 76.86 -13.84
CA THR A 3 11.14 75.60 -14.01
C THR A 3 10.16 74.43 -14.02
N THR A 4 10.03 73.76 -15.18
CA THR A 4 9.23 72.56 -15.38
C THR A 4 10.07 71.35 -15.01
N ARG A 5 9.61 70.57 -14.02
CA ARG A 5 10.24 69.27 -13.67
C ARG A 5 9.55 68.17 -14.47
N HIS A 6 10.29 67.46 -15.29
CA HIS A 6 9.86 66.26 -15.97
C HIS A 6 10.03 65.07 -15.01
N LEU A 7 8.90 64.43 -14.64
CA LEU A 7 8.92 63.11 -13.99
C LEU A 7 9.00 62.02 -15.07
N THR A 8 10.10 61.27 -15.06
CA THR A 8 10.26 60.07 -15.88
C THR A 8 9.71 58.90 -15.12
N ALA A 9 8.58 58.30 -15.57
CA ALA A 9 8.04 57.07 -15.01
C ALA A 9 8.81 55.85 -15.56
N LEU A 10 9.48 55.14 -14.70
CA LEU A 10 10.09 53.81 -15.02
C LEU A 10 9.01 52.73 -14.96
N LEU A 11 8.65 52.18 -16.10
CA LEU A 11 7.81 50.99 -16.20
C LEU A 11 8.70 49.75 -15.93
N LEU A 12 8.54 49.11 -14.77
CA LEU A 12 9.08 47.78 -14.50
C LEU A 12 8.21 46.74 -15.22
N ALA A 13 8.75 46.19 -16.30
CA ALA A 13 8.16 44.99 -16.92
C ALA A 13 8.48 43.74 -16.05
N ALA A 14 7.50 43.24 -15.32
CA ALA A 14 7.61 41.97 -14.64
C ALA A 14 7.65 40.84 -15.68
N ALA A 15 8.79 40.22 -15.89
CA ALA A 15 8.91 39.00 -16.69
C ALA A 15 8.26 37.87 -15.93
N LEU A 16 7.12 37.34 -16.45
CA LEU A 16 6.53 36.10 -16.04
C LEU A 16 7.50 34.96 -16.42
N ILE A 17 8.27 34.48 -15.44
CA ILE A 17 9.03 33.24 -15.58
C ILE A 17 8.01 32.10 -15.58
N PRO A 18 7.86 31.30 -16.67
CA PRO A 18 7.01 30.12 -16.62
C PRO A 18 7.61 29.17 -15.57
N SER A 19 6.81 28.84 -14.56
CA SER A 19 7.15 27.72 -13.65
C SER A 19 7.35 26.48 -14.51
N PRO A 20 8.46 25.73 -14.30
CA PRO A 20 8.61 24.45 -14.98
C PRO A 20 7.41 23.57 -14.57
N ALA A 21 6.64 23.12 -15.57
CA ALA A 21 5.67 22.06 -15.37
C ALA A 21 6.44 20.89 -14.75
N LEU A 22 6.14 20.54 -13.50
CA LEU A 22 6.63 19.32 -12.89
C LEU A 22 6.19 18.18 -13.81
N ALA A 23 7.15 17.55 -14.48
CA ALA A 23 6.86 16.31 -15.19
C ALA A 23 6.21 15.36 -14.19
N ALA A 24 5.07 14.79 -14.52
CA ALA A 24 4.39 13.81 -13.68
C ALA A 24 5.40 12.71 -13.36
N GLU A 25 5.81 12.61 -12.09
CA GLU A 25 6.70 11.54 -11.65
C GLU A 25 5.89 10.25 -11.73
N ALA A 26 6.38 9.25 -12.45
CA ALA A 26 5.76 7.94 -12.52
C ALA A 26 5.56 7.36 -11.11
N ALA A 27 4.49 6.56 -10.91
CA ALA A 27 4.18 5.94 -9.63
C ALA A 27 5.43 5.35 -8.98
N CYS A 28 5.75 5.83 -7.78
CA CYS A 28 7.04 5.59 -7.15
C CYS A 28 7.24 4.13 -6.75
N TYR A 29 6.21 3.52 -6.17
CA TYR A 29 6.26 2.16 -5.66
C TYR A 29 5.58 1.21 -6.64
N ARG A 30 6.33 0.26 -7.15
CA ARG A 30 5.86 -0.77 -8.08
C ARG A 30 6.31 -2.10 -7.55
N GLY A 31 5.39 -2.98 -7.16
CA GLY A 31 5.81 -4.15 -6.44
C GLY A 31 4.90 -5.36 -6.51
N VAL A 32 5.17 -6.25 -5.61
CA VAL A 32 4.47 -7.52 -5.45
C VAL A 32 4.28 -7.83 -3.99
N ASN A 33 3.17 -8.51 -3.68
CA ASN A 33 2.96 -9.15 -2.39
C ASN A 33 3.75 -10.46 -2.37
N LEU A 34 4.66 -10.64 -1.41
CA LEU A 34 5.36 -11.89 -1.19
C LEU A 34 4.71 -12.65 -0.05
N SER A 35 3.69 -13.43 -0.43
CA SER A 35 2.85 -14.22 0.45
C SER A 35 3.62 -15.38 1.10
N GLY A 36 3.28 -15.70 2.34
CA GLY A 36 3.90 -16.78 3.11
C GLY A 36 4.05 -16.49 4.60
N GLY A 37 4.36 -15.25 5.00
CA GLY A 37 4.49 -14.85 6.39
C GLY A 37 3.14 -14.76 7.13
N GLU A 38 2.05 -14.62 6.42
CA GLU A 38 0.67 -14.62 6.95
C GLU A 38 0.07 -16.02 7.06
N TYR A 39 0.71 -17.06 6.52
CA TYR A 39 0.21 -18.43 6.56
C TYR A 39 0.19 -19.01 7.97
N GLY A 40 -0.61 -20.05 8.12
CA GLY A 40 -0.76 -20.78 9.37
C GLY A 40 -1.48 -19.98 10.46
N GLU A 41 -1.61 -20.61 11.60
CA GLU A 41 -2.30 -20.09 12.79
C GLU A 41 -1.27 -19.41 13.74
N ARG A 42 -1.78 -18.81 14.83
CA ARG A 42 -0.98 -18.16 15.88
C ARG A 42 0.22 -18.98 16.38
N GLY A 43 0.08 -20.28 16.60
CA GLY A 43 1.13 -21.19 17.03
C GLY A 43 1.92 -21.83 15.89
N GLY A 44 1.86 -21.30 14.69
CA GLY A 44 2.52 -21.86 13.51
C GLY A 44 4.05 -21.93 13.67
N ILE A 45 4.65 -23.00 13.13
CA ILE A 45 6.09 -23.25 13.15
C ILE A 45 6.71 -22.76 11.85
N TYR A 46 7.71 -21.87 11.95
CA TYR A 46 8.46 -21.38 10.81
C TYR A 46 9.11 -22.52 10.01
N GLY A 47 9.03 -22.44 8.69
CA GLY A 47 9.49 -23.49 7.77
C GLY A 47 8.55 -24.70 7.64
N THR A 48 7.45 -24.73 8.40
CA THR A 48 6.45 -25.81 8.36
C THR A 48 5.04 -25.29 8.06
N ASN A 49 4.60 -24.26 8.76
CA ASN A 49 3.27 -23.69 8.61
C ASN A 49 3.29 -22.34 7.89
N TYR A 50 4.42 -21.63 7.93
CA TYR A 50 4.63 -20.36 7.25
C TYR A 50 6.11 -20.15 6.92
N THR A 51 6.38 -19.22 6.03
CA THR A 51 7.74 -18.86 5.62
C THR A 51 7.81 -17.38 5.23
N TYR A 52 9.00 -16.81 5.26
CA TYR A 52 9.29 -15.55 4.61
C TYR A 52 10.02 -15.78 3.28
N PRO A 53 9.99 -14.81 2.34
CA PRO A 53 10.60 -15.01 1.03
C PRO A 53 12.10 -15.21 1.12
N SER A 54 12.61 -16.11 0.28
CA SER A 54 14.04 -16.33 0.10
C SER A 54 14.71 -15.18 -0.65
N GLU A 55 16.04 -15.07 -0.55
CA GLU A 55 16.81 -14.08 -1.29
C GLU A 55 16.66 -14.26 -2.81
N ASP A 56 16.58 -15.51 -3.30
CA ASP A 56 16.36 -15.81 -4.73
C ASP A 56 15.03 -15.23 -5.22
N THR A 57 13.97 -15.36 -4.43
CA THR A 57 12.66 -14.76 -4.73
C THR A 57 12.73 -13.23 -4.76
N ILE A 58 13.36 -12.63 -3.76
CA ILE A 58 13.52 -11.18 -3.66
C ILE A 58 14.35 -10.64 -4.85
N SER A 59 15.49 -11.29 -5.16
CA SER A 59 16.35 -10.94 -6.29
C SER A 59 15.61 -10.98 -7.63
N TYR A 60 14.79 -12.03 -7.84
CA TYR A 60 13.97 -12.16 -9.04
C TYR A 60 13.10 -10.93 -9.29
N PHE A 61 12.39 -10.44 -8.28
CA PHE A 61 11.54 -9.26 -8.44
C PHE A 61 12.32 -7.96 -8.58
N ALA A 62 13.46 -7.82 -7.92
CA ALA A 62 14.35 -6.68 -8.13
C ALA A 62 14.86 -6.61 -9.58
N GLU A 63 15.24 -7.74 -10.17
CA GLU A 63 15.67 -7.83 -11.57
C GLU A 63 14.54 -7.51 -12.56
N LYS A 64 13.27 -7.72 -12.15
CA LYS A 64 12.09 -7.32 -12.93
C LYS A 64 11.78 -5.83 -12.84
N GLY A 65 12.52 -5.06 -12.04
CA GLY A 65 12.34 -3.62 -11.89
C GLY A 65 11.36 -3.23 -10.79
N MET A 66 10.99 -4.17 -9.91
CA MET A 66 10.18 -3.85 -8.74
C MET A 66 10.96 -2.95 -7.77
N THR A 67 10.25 -2.05 -7.11
CA THR A 67 10.82 -1.07 -6.18
C THR A 67 10.30 -1.21 -4.76
N ILE A 68 9.29 -2.05 -4.55
CA ILE A 68 8.70 -2.33 -3.24
C ILE A 68 8.24 -3.79 -3.14
N ILE A 69 8.35 -4.34 -1.95
CA ILE A 69 7.71 -5.60 -1.55
C ILE A 69 6.69 -5.30 -0.46
N ARG A 70 5.42 -5.69 -0.65
CA ARG A 70 4.45 -5.77 0.44
C ARG A 70 4.67 -7.11 1.13
N LEU A 71 4.96 -7.05 2.44
CA LEU A 71 5.38 -8.18 3.25
C LEU A 71 4.30 -8.50 4.28
N PRO A 72 3.39 -9.44 3.99
CA PRO A 72 2.35 -9.86 4.91
C PRO A 72 2.92 -10.71 6.05
N PHE A 73 2.36 -10.54 7.25
CA PHE A 73 2.67 -11.32 8.45
C PHE A 73 1.47 -11.36 9.41
N ARG A 74 1.51 -12.21 10.43
CA ARG A 74 0.46 -12.30 11.45
C ARG A 74 0.78 -11.45 12.67
N TRP A 75 -0.17 -10.57 13.06
CA TRP A 75 -0.05 -9.76 14.27
C TRP A 75 0.10 -10.62 15.54
N GLU A 76 -0.80 -11.59 15.73
CA GLU A 76 -0.79 -12.45 16.92
C GLU A 76 0.42 -13.40 17.00
N ARG A 77 1.18 -13.57 15.93
CA ARG A 77 2.46 -14.27 15.95
C ARG A 77 3.57 -13.34 16.37
N LEU A 78 3.57 -12.12 15.86
CA LEU A 78 4.56 -11.11 16.22
C LEU A 78 4.34 -10.55 17.63
N GLN A 79 3.07 -10.42 18.08
CA GLN A 79 2.72 -10.00 19.44
C GLN A 79 1.78 -11.05 20.08
N PRO A 80 2.32 -12.09 20.69
CA PRO A 80 1.54 -13.23 21.20
C PRO A 80 0.53 -12.89 22.30
N ALA A 81 0.73 -11.79 23.01
CA ALA A 81 -0.21 -11.26 23.99
C ALA A 81 -0.42 -9.77 23.74
N LEU A 82 -1.68 -9.35 23.66
CA LEU A 82 -2.03 -7.93 23.52
C LEU A 82 -1.40 -7.10 24.66
N GLY A 83 -0.75 -5.98 24.30
CA GLY A 83 0.03 -5.16 25.23
C GLY A 83 1.36 -5.80 25.68
N GLY A 84 1.66 -7.03 25.25
CA GLY A 84 2.89 -7.72 25.54
C GLY A 84 4.06 -7.28 24.65
N ARG A 85 5.25 -7.88 24.91
CA ARG A 85 6.43 -7.68 24.06
C ARG A 85 6.20 -8.35 22.70
N LEU A 86 6.89 -7.83 21.67
CA LEU A 86 7.01 -8.52 20.39
C LEU A 86 7.85 -9.79 20.59
N ASP A 87 7.48 -10.86 19.89
CA ASP A 87 8.24 -12.09 19.83
C ASP A 87 9.60 -11.83 19.16
N GLU A 88 10.68 -12.16 19.84
CA GLU A 88 12.03 -11.83 19.40
C GLU A 88 12.44 -12.61 18.15
N ASP A 89 12.02 -13.86 18.05
CA ASP A 89 12.33 -14.71 16.90
C ASP A 89 11.56 -14.30 15.66
N GLU A 90 10.27 -13.98 15.82
CA GLU A 90 9.46 -13.53 14.70
C GLU A 90 9.88 -12.13 14.22
N LEU A 91 10.15 -11.22 15.13
CA LEU A 91 10.71 -9.90 14.82
C LEU A 91 12.05 -10.01 14.09
N LYS A 92 12.91 -10.95 14.52
CA LYS A 92 14.18 -11.20 13.84
C LYS A 92 13.98 -11.68 12.42
N ARG A 93 13.04 -12.61 12.17
CA ARG A 93 12.73 -13.10 10.80
C ARG A 93 12.26 -11.96 9.89
N ILE A 94 11.38 -11.10 10.40
CA ILE A 94 10.92 -9.91 9.67
C ILE A 94 12.10 -8.98 9.38
N LYS A 95 12.95 -8.69 10.36
CA LYS A 95 14.14 -7.83 10.17
C LYS A 95 15.13 -8.40 9.16
N ASP A 96 15.40 -9.69 9.23
CA ASP A 96 16.30 -10.37 8.29
C ASP A 96 15.73 -10.26 6.85
N THR A 97 14.42 -10.51 6.68
CA THR A 97 13.75 -10.38 5.38
C THR A 97 13.79 -8.94 4.87
N ILE A 98 13.52 -7.95 5.70
CA ILE A 98 13.66 -6.53 5.35
C ILE A 98 15.10 -6.22 4.92
N GLY A 99 16.09 -6.76 5.63
CA GLY A 99 17.50 -6.60 5.28
C GLY A 99 17.82 -7.12 3.87
N LEU A 100 17.29 -8.28 3.51
CA LEU A 100 17.43 -8.85 2.16
C LEU A 100 16.73 -7.98 1.10
N ILE A 101 15.48 -7.55 1.33
CA ILE A 101 14.75 -6.70 0.39
C ILE A 101 15.50 -5.39 0.15
N ARG A 102 15.98 -4.75 1.21
CA ARG A 102 16.73 -3.49 1.11
C ARG A 102 18.11 -3.65 0.46
N LYS A 103 18.78 -4.80 0.66
CA LYS A 103 20.03 -5.16 -0.03
C LYS A 103 19.85 -5.13 -1.56
N HIS A 104 18.67 -5.49 -2.04
CA HIS A 104 18.30 -5.43 -3.46
C HIS A 104 17.69 -4.07 -3.90
N GLY A 105 17.79 -3.02 -3.06
CA GLY A 105 17.38 -1.66 -3.39
C GLY A 105 15.88 -1.40 -3.35
N MET A 106 15.08 -2.31 -2.82
CA MET A 106 13.63 -2.18 -2.74
C MET A 106 13.17 -1.67 -1.38
N ALA A 107 12.05 -0.96 -1.38
CA ALA A 107 11.30 -0.61 -0.18
C ALA A 107 10.49 -1.81 0.36
N VAL A 108 10.01 -1.69 1.59
CA VAL A 108 9.16 -2.70 2.24
C VAL A 108 7.90 -2.03 2.77
N LEU A 109 6.74 -2.57 2.44
CA LEU A 109 5.48 -2.26 3.07
C LEU A 109 5.16 -3.38 4.08
N LEU A 110 5.22 -3.06 5.36
CA LEU A 110 4.86 -3.98 6.43
C LEU A 110 3.34 -4.09 6.51
N ASP A 111 2.82 -5.32 6.46
CA ASP A 111 1.40 -5.60 6.39
C ASP A 111 0.98 -6.64 7.43
N PRO A 112 0.40 -6.22 8.58
CA PRO A 112 -0.30 -7.17 9.45
C PRO A 112 -1.56 -7.68 8.72
N HIS A 113 -1.47 -8.93 8.22
CA HIS A 113 -2.47 -9.53 7.33
C HIS A 113 -3.60 -10.20 8.10
N ASN A 114 -4.31 -9.37 8.88
CA ASN A 114 -5.24 -9.86 9.91
C ASN A 114 -6.70 -9.43 9.71
N PHE A 115 -7.05 -8.78 8.60
CA PHE A 115 -8.43 -8.48 8.22
C PHE A 115 -9.24 -7.65 9.23
N GLY A 116 -8.56 -6.88 10.08
CA GLY A 116 -9.20 -6.11 11.16
C GLY A 116 -9.40 -6.92 12.44
N TYR A 117 -8.69 -8.03 12.62
CA TYR A 117 -8.81 -8.89 13.79
C TYR A 117 -7.45 -9.13 14.45
N TYR A 118 -7.47 -9.41 15.74
CA TYR A 118 -6.39 -10.07 16.46
C TYR A 118 -6.90 -11.47 16.83
N ASP A 119 -6.33 -12.48 16.22
CA ASP A 119 -6.86 -13.84 16.29
C ASP A 119 -8.34 -13.85 15.81
N LYS A 120 -9.31 -14.06 16.69
CA LYS A 120 -10.74 -14.04 16.38
C LYS A 120 -11.47 -12.82 16.94
N THR A 121 -10.74 -11.87 17.53
CA THR A 121 -11.32 -10.69 18.16
C THR A 121 -11.19 -9.48 17.25
N GLN A 122 -12.31 -8.88 16.91
CA GLN A 122 -12.37 -7.68 16.07
C GLN A 122 -11.69 -6.49 16.77
N VAL A 123 -10.85 -5.76 16.04
CA VAL A 123 -10.24 -4.50 16.50
C VAL A 123 -11.33 -3.50 16.86
N GLY A 124 -11.12 -2.76 17.93
CA GLY A 124 -12.11 -1.84 18.52
C GLY A 124 -12.98 -2.52 19.59
N THR A 125 -12.89 -3.85 19.74
CA THR A 125 -13.64 -4.59 20.78
C THR A 125 -12.69 -5.21 21.80
N ALA A 126 -13.13 -5.40 23.04
CA ALA A 126 -12.30 -6.05 24.05
C ALA A 126 -12.07 -7.54 23.74
N PRO A 127 -10.85 -8.09 23.89
CA PRO A 127 -9.64 -7.40 24.38
C PRO A 127 -8.82 -6.65 23.29
N ALA A 128 -9.12 -6.77 22.01
CA ALA A 128 -8.40 -6.14 20.89
C ALA A 128 -8.86 -4.68 20.67
N THR A 129 -8.81 -3.86 21.73
CA THR A 129 -9.24 -2.46 21.71
C THR A 129 -8.37 -1.60 20.79
N ASP A 130 -8.83 -0.40 20.43
CA ASP A 130 -8.02 0.59 19.71
C ASP A 130 -6.70 0.89 20.40
N ALA A 131 -6.69 0.90 21.73
CA ALA A 131 -5.47 1.07 22.52
C ALA A 131 -4.50 -0.11 22.36
N ALA A 132 -5.00 -1.34 22.30
CA ALA A 132 -4.18 -2.54 22.04
C ALA A 132 -3.60 -2.53 20.63
N PHE A 133 -4.38 -2.10 19.63
CA PHE A 133 -3.90 -1.92 18.26
C PHE A 133 -2.86 -0.80 18.17
N GLY A 134 -3.07 0.31 18.88
CA GLY A 134 -2.10 1.39 19.00
C GLY A 134 -0.80 0.96 19.70
N ASP A 135 -0.87 0.15 20.76
CA ASP A 135 0.32 -0.42 21.43
C ASP A 135 1.15 -1.31 20.50
N PHE A 136 0.49 -2.18 19.74
CA PHE A 136 1.16 -3.00 18.72
C PHE A 136 1.95 -2.13 17.75
N TRP A 137 1.30 -1.11 17.18
CA TRP A 137 1.95 -0.21 16.22
C TRP A 137 3.04 0.64 16.85
N ALA A 138 2.89 1.10 18.10
CA ALA A 138 3.96 1.81 18.80
C ALA A 138 5.21 0.95 18.94
N ARG A 139 5.06 -0.31 19.35
CA ARG A 139 6.17 -1.25 19.49
C ARG A 139 6.85 -1.55 18.16
N LEU A 140 6.06 -1.86 17.14
CA LEU A 140 6.60 -2.16 15.81
C LEU A 140 7.28 -0.93 15.20
N ALA A 141 6.69 0.25 15.37
CA ALA A 141 7.23 1.48 14.85
C ALA A 141 8.57 1.87 15.48
N VAL A 142 8.81 1.57 16.75
CA VAL A 142 10.13 1.78 17.41
C VAL A 142 11.23 1.01 16.70
N GLU A 143 10.94 -0.22 16.25
CA GLU A 143 11.93 -1.10 15.59
C GLU A 143 12.38 -0.58 14.23
N PHE A 144 11.53 0.22 13.57
CA PHE A 144 11.75 0.67 12.18
C PHE A 144 11.64 2.20 12.03
N ALA A 145 11.62 2.94 13.13
CA ALA A 145 11.46 4.38 13.12
C ALA A 145 12.52 5.07 12.24
N ASN A 146 12.04 5.93 11.34
CA ASN A 146 12.87 6.78 10.49
C ASN A 146 13.85 6.02 9.56
N GLN A 147 13.60 4.74 9.32
CA GLN A 147 14.33 4.00 8.30
C GLN A 147 13.69 4.25 6.94
N ASP A 148 14.45 4.88 6.04
CA ASP A 148 14.02 5.13 4.67
C ASP A 148 13.62 3.81 3.97
N GLY A 149 12.57 3.87 3.16
CA GLY A 149 12.08 2.72 2.41
C GLY A 149 11.31 1.68 3.24
N ILE A 150 10.96 1.97 4.49
CA ILE A 150 10.02 1.14 5.27
C ILE A 150 8.71 1.90 5.45
N LEU A 151 7.62 1.33 4.96
CA LEU A 151 6.26 1.85 5.00
C LEU A 151 5.43 0.99 5.96
N PHE A 152 4.44 1.59 6.60
CA PHE A 152 3.52 0.93 7.53
C PHE A 152 2.13 0.84 6.92
N GLY A 153 1.70 -0.35 6.50
CA GLY A 153 0.31 -0.65 6.17
C GLY A 153 -0.41 -1.03 7.45
N LEU A 154 -1.42 -0.24 7.84
CA LEU A 154 -1.99 -0.42 9.19
C LEU A 154 -2.60 -1.80 9.40
N MET A 155 -3.25 -2.36 8.37
CA MET A 155 -3.95 -3.64 8.45
C MET A 155 -4.34 -4.12 7.06
N ASN A 156 -4.24 -5.42 6.77
CA ASN A 156 -4.87 -5.97 5.58
C ASN A 156 -6.38 -5.99 5.73
N GLU A 157 -7.11 -5.47 4.76
CA GLU A 157 -8.53 -5.69 4.47
C GLU A 157 -9.47 -5.73 5.68
N PRO A 158 -9.58 -4.69 6.50
CA PRO A 158 -10.58 -4.68 7.55
C PRO A 158 -11.98 -4.92 6.99
N HIS A 159 -12.72 -5.88 7.57
CA HIS A 159 -14.10 -6.17 7.17
C HIS A 159 -14.98 -6.46 8.39
N ASP A 160 -16.29 -6.38 8.20
CA ASP A 160 -17.29 -6.52 9.27
C ASP A 160 -17.14 -5.51 10.42
N ILE A 161 -16.32 -4.48 10.23
CA ILE A 161 -16.11 -3.36 11.15
C ILE A 161 -16.79 -2.13 10.54
N LYS A 162 -17.55 -1.38 11.34
CA LYS A 162 -18.11 -0.11 10.86
C LYS A 162 -17.01 0.85 10.45
N ALA A 163 -17.23 1.59 9.38
CA ALA A 163 -16.23 2.55 8.89
C ALA A 163 -15.82 3.58 9.98
N THR A 164 -16.74 3.99 10.83
CA THR A 164 -16.46 4.89 11.97
C THR A 164 -15.58 4.25 13.02
N ASP A 165 -15.82 2.98 13.37
CA ASP A 165 -15.08 2.26 14.40
C ASP A 165 -13.67 1.93 13.88
N TRP A 166 -13.56 1.58 12.59
CA TRP A 166 -12.25 1.41 11.94
C TRP A 166 -11.45 2.72 11.87
N LEU A 167 -12.09 3.86 11.59
CA LEU A 167 -11.44 5.16 11.61
C LEU A 167 -10.85 5.48 12.99
N ASP A 168 -11.56 5.15 14.08
CA ASP A 168 -11.09 5.37 15.45
C ASP A 168 -9.84 4.52 15.73
N ALA A 169 -9.86 3.23 15.35
CA ALA A 169 -8.72 2.33 15.47
C ALA A 169 -7.51 2.80 14.65
N ALA A 170 -7.73 3.18 13.39
CA ALA A 170 -6.67 3.70 12.51
C ALA A 170 -6.03 4.98 13.08
N ASN A 171 -6.86 5.91 13.58
CA ASN A 171 -6.36 7.12 14.23
C ASN A 171 -5.61 6.83 15.55
N ALA A 172 -6.00 5.79 16.29
CA ALA A 172 -5.26 5.35 17.47
C ALA A 172 -3.87 4.81 17.10
N ALA A 173 -3.79 3.97 16.07
CA ALA A 173 -2.52 3.46 15.55
C ALA A 173 -1.61 4.59 15.05
N ILE A 174 -2.12 5.51 14.24
CA ILE A 174 -1.36 6.67 13.73
C ILE A 174 -0.81 7.51 14.90
N ARG A 175 -1.65 7.85 15.88
CA ARG A 175 -1.19 8.60 17.06
C ARG A 175 -0.04 7.88 17.77
N SER A 176 -0.15 6.57 17.95
CA SER A 176 0.84 5.76 18.65
C SER A 176 2.16 5.68 17.87
N ILE A 177 2.10 5.50 16.54
CA ILE A 177 3.27 5.55 15.64
C ILE A 177 3.98 6.90 15.74
N ARG A 178 3.22 8.01 15.71
CA ARG A 178 3.81 9.34 15.76
C ARG A 178 4.33 9.71 17.14
N ALA A 179 3.70 9.19 18.20
CA ALA A 179 4.14 9.40 19.59
C ALA A 179 5.53 8.83 19.89
N VAL A 180 5.93 7.75 19.21
CA VAL A 180 7.29 7.18 19.32
C VAL A 180 8.29 7.84 18.38
N GLY A 181 7.93 8.90 17.68
CA GLY A 181 8.81 9.66 16.81
C GLY A 181 9.00 9.08 15.40
N ALA A 182 8.28 8.02 15.04
CA ALA A 182 8.37 7.43 13.71
C ALA A 182 7.71 8.33 12.66
N ARG A 183 8.45 8.60 11.56
CA ARG A 183 8.03 9.46 10.46
C ARG A 183 7.78 8.69 9.16
N ASN A 184 7.75 7.38 9.22
CA ASN A 184 7.49 6.50 8.08
C ASN A 184 6.14 6.83 7.41
N LEU A 185 6.04 6.63 6.09
CA LEU A 185 4.78 6.72 5.36
C LEU A 185 3.81 5.64 5.89
N ILE A 186 2.57 6.06 6.16
CA ILE A 186 1.52 5.16 6.64
C ILE A 186 0.51 4.94 5.51
N LEU A 187 0.18 3.68 5.22
CA LEU A 187 -0.93 3.32 4.35
C LEU A 187 -2.14 2.94 5.22
N VAL A 188 -3.27 3.56 4.92
CA VAL A 188 -4.49 3.45 5.71
C VAL A 188 -5.59 2.81 4.85
N PRO A 189 -5.93 1.54 5.09
CA PRO A 189 -7.05 0.91 4.40
C PRO A 189 -8.40 1.44 4.93
N GLY A 190 -9.45 1.24 4.15
CA GLY A 190 -10.83 1.36 4.61
C GLY A 190 -11.34 0.05 5.19
N THR A 191 -12.62 0.03 5.61
CA THR A 191 -13.38 -1.20 5.87
C THR A 191 -13.91 -1.81 4.56
N ALA A 192 -14.72 -2.86 4.64
CA ALA A 192 -15.25 -3.58 3.46
C ALA A 192 -14.13 -4.03 2.51
N TRP A 193 -13.11 -4.72 3.09
CA TRP A 193 -11.92 -5.22 2.41
C TRP A 193 -11.12 -4.12 1.69
N SER A 194 -11.30 -2.88 2.08
CA SER A 194 -10.68 -1.71 1.42
C SER A 194 -10.93 -1.64 -0.10
N GLY A 195 -12.05 -2.21 -0.54
CA GLY A 195 -12.38 -2.39 -1.96
C GLY A 195 -12.60 -1.07 -2.68
N ALA A 196 -11.92 -0.85 -3.81
CA ALA A 196 -12.14 0.35 -4.64
C ALA A 196 -13.59 0.43 -5.14
N GLY A 197 -14.20 -0.70 -5.51
CA GLY A 197 -15.58 -0.76 -5.97
C GLY A 197 -16.63 -0.45 -4.90
N SER A 198 -16.27 -0.50 -3.63
CA SER A 198 -17.13 -0.15 -2.49
C SER A 198 -16.74 1.16 -1.80
N TRP A 199 -15.69 1.85 -2.25
CA TRP A 199 -15.09 2.99 -1.57
C TRP A 199 -16.07 4.11 -1.24
N GLU A 200 -16.96 4.45 -2.17
CA GLU A 200 -17.97 5.51 -2.00
C GLU A 200 -19.37 4.96 -1.65
N LYS A 201 -19.48 3.65 -1.35
CA LYS A 201 -20.74 3.01 -0.94
C LYS A 201 -20.80 2.83 0.57
N ASP A 202 -21.94 3.08 1.16
CA ASP A 202 -22.22 2.70 2.55
C ASP A 202 -22.44 1.18 2.60
N VAL A 203 -21.38 0.45 2.95
CA VAL A 203 -21.45 -1.01 3.13
C VAL A 203 -21.75 -1.33 4.59
N ILE A 204 -21.04 -0.66 5.52
CA ILE A 204 -21.22 -0.85 6.95
C ILE A 204 -20.76 0.41 7.72
N GLY A 205 -21.71 1.16 8.28
CA GLY A 205 -21.43 2.32 9.14
C GLY A 205 -20.84 3.52 8.43
N GLY A 206 -21.19 3.73 7.18
CA GLY A 206 -20.78 4.82 6.31
C GLY A 206 -19.84 4.39 5.17
N ALA A 207 -19.78 5.21 4.13
CA ALA A 207 -18.87 4.99 3.00
C ALA A 207 -17.43 5.35 3.41
N ASN A 208 -16.46 4.53 3.02
CA ASN A 208 -15.02 4.82 3.22
C ASN A 208 -14.65 6.22 2.69
N GLY A 209 -15.11 6.56 1.48
CA GLY A 209 -14.84 7.84 0.83
C GLY A 209 -15.33 9.07 1.61
N THR A 210 -16.25 8.89 2.56
CA THR A 210 -16.71 9.96 3.45
C THR A 210 -16.06 9.85 4.83
N VAL A 211 -16.14 8.69 5.45
CA VAL A 211 -15.71 8.48 6.84
C VAL A 211 -14.20 8.59 6.96
N MET A 212 -13.44 7.98 6.04
CA MET A 212 -11.98 7.97 6.13
C MET A 212 -11.33 9.33 5.87
N LEU A 213 -12.06 10.34 5.39
CA LEU A 213 -11.58 11.73 5.40
C LEU A 213 -11.28 12.24 6.83
N GLY A 214 -11.78 11.55 7.86
CA GLY A 214 -11.46 11.78 9.26
C GLY A 214 -10.10 11.24 9.73
N VAL A 215 -9.28 10.66 8.86
CA VAL A 215 -7.90 10.25 9.20
C VAL A 215 -7.09 11.47 9.63
N ARG A 216 -6.37 11.34 10.75
CA ARG A 216 -5.59 12.41 11.37
C ARG A 216 -4.15 11.97 11.58
N ASP A 217 -3.27 12.46 10.73
CA ASP A 217 -1.83 12.33 10.91
C ASP A 217 -1.21 13.72 11.08
N PRO A 218 -0.54 14.02 12.21
CA PRO A 218 0.08 15.32 12.44
C PRO A 218 1.19 15.67 11.44
N LEU A 219 1.69 14.69 10.69
CA LEU A 219 2.69 14.90 9.64
C LEU A 219 2.06 15.01 8.24
N ASP A 220 0.76 14.77 8.11
CA ASP A 220 0.07 14.60 6.82
C ASP A 220 0.84 13.67 5.86
N PHE A 221 1.45 12.61 6.41
CA PHE A 221 2.32 11.70 5.70
C PHE A 221 1.74 10.29 5.66
N TYR A 222 0.60 10.19 4.98
CA TYR A 222 -0.15 8.96 4.76
C TYR A 222 -0.75 8.91 3.36
N ALA A 223 -1.17 7.73 2.95
CA ALA A 223 -2.00 7.52 1.78
C ALA A 223 -3.08 6.48 2.09
N TYR A 224 -4.16 6.47 1.30
CA TYR A 224 -5.17 5.43 1.42
C TYR A 224 -4.72 4.17 0.66
N GLU A 225 -4.85 3.02 1.28
CA GLU A 225 -4.65 1.72 0.65
C GLU A 225 -5.99 1.20 0.16
N VAL A 226 -6.06 0.79 -1.09
CA VAL A 226 -7.25 0.18 -1.69
C VAL A 226 -6.88 -1.11 -2.40
N HIS A 227 -7.84 -2.03 -2.49
CA HIS A 227 -7.70 -3.31 -3.19
C HIS A 227 -8.75 -3.41 -4.29
N GLN A 228 -8.44 -4.10 -5.39
CA GLN A 228 -9.40 -4.34 -6.45
C GLN A 228 -9.03 -5.55 -7.28
N TYR A 229 -9.91 -6.53 -7.33
CA TYR A 229 -9.78 -7.70 -8.20
C TYR A 229 -10.72 -7.60 -9.41
N LEU A 230 -10.49 -8.43 -10.41
CA LEU A 230 -11.12 -8.35 -11.72
C LEU A 230 -12.19 -9.41 -11.94
N ASP A 231 -12.37 -10.34 -11.01
CA ASP A 231 -13.42 -11.34 -11.02
C ASP A 231 -14.81 -10.72 -10.73
N ALA A 232 -15.87 -11.47 -10.96
CA ALA A 232 -17.24 -10.97 -10.97
C ALA A 232 -17.67 -10.31 -9.65
N ASP A 233 -17.18 -10.81 -8.51
CA ASP A 233 -17.47 -10.31 -7.17
C ASP A 233 -16.32 -9.52 -6.54
N SER A 234 -15.24 -9.31 -7.30
CA SER A 234 -14.03 -8.61 -6.86
C SER A 234 -13.32 -9.25 -5.66
N SER A 235 -13.50 -10.56 -5.43
CA SER A 235 -12.92 -11.28 -4.31
C SER A 235 -11.45 -11.71 -4.52
N GLY A 236 -11.00 -11.79 -5.78
CA GLY A 236 -9.69 -12.36 -6.11
C GLY A 236 -9.61 -13.88 -5.96
N THR A 237 -10.76 -14.56 -5.84
CA THR A 237 -10.82 -16.01 -5.63
C THR A 237 -11.12 -16.80 -6.92
N HIS A 238 -11.48 -16.11 -7.99
CA HIS A 238 -11.83 -16.73 -9.27
C HIS A 238 -10.81 -16.34 -10.36
N PRO A 239 -10.43 -17.27 -11.25
CA PRO A 239 -9.44 -17.00 -12.30
C PRO A 239 -9.99 -16.19 -13.48
N THR A 240 -11.31 -16.04 -13.58
CA THR A 240 -11.99 -15.30 -14.66
C THR A 240 -12.09 -13.81 -14.32
N CYS A 241 -12.29 -12.97 -15.35
CA CYS A 241 -12.29 -11.51 -15.17
C CYS A 241 -13.54 -10.84 -15.74
N GLU A 242 -14.70 -11.43 -15.47
CA GLU A 242 -16.00 -10.86 -15.87
C GLU A 242 -16.26 -9.49 -15.23
N GLY A 243 -15.61 -9.20 -14.09
CA GLY A 243 -15.64 -7.92 -13.40
C GLY A 243 -14.67 -6.87 -13.92
N SER A 244 -13.89 -7.16 -14.97
CA SER A 244 -12.79 -6.31 -15.45
C SER A 244 -13.21 -4.84 -15.70
N ALA A 245 -14.30 -4.62 -16.45
CA ALA A 245 -14.78 -3.27 -16.71
C ALA A 245 -15.24 -2.55 -15.41
N ALA A 246 -15.83 -3.27 -14.47
CA ALA A 246 -16.24 -2.72 -13.17
C ALA A 246 -15.02 -2.37 -12.32
N ALA A 247 -13.98 -3.21 -12.35
CA ALA A 247 -12.72 -2.97 -11.63
C ALA A 247 -12.00 -1.71 -12.15
N VAL A 248 -11.90 -1.56 -13.47
CA VAL A 248 -11.34 -0.34 -14.10
C VAL A 248 -12.17 0.90 -13.73
N ALA A 249 -13.49 0.81 -13.78
CA ALA A 249 -14.36 1.90 -13.35
C ALA A 249 -14.19 2.25 -11.87
N ALA A 250 -13.99 1.25 -11.01
CA ALA A 250 -13.75 1.45 -9.58
C ALA A 250 -12.43 2.19 -9.32
N ILE A 251 -11.34 1.81 -9.98
CA ILE A 251 -10.05 2.51 -9.89
C ILE A 251 -10.17 3.95 -10.41
N ASN A 252 -10.90 4.17 -11.51
CA ASN A 252 -11.17 5.52 -12.00
C ASN A 252 -11.98 6.34 -10.98
N GLY A 253 -12.98 5.74 -10.33
CA GLY A 253 -13.77 6.38 -9.27
C GLY A 253 -12.90 6.81 -8.09
N VAL A 254 -12.06 5.90 -7.56
CA VAL A 254 -11.13 6.23 -6.48
C VAL A 254 -10.12 7.29 -6.92
N THR A 255 -9.63 7.23 -8.16
CA THR A 255 -8.73 8.26 -8.73
C THR A 255 -9.38 9.65 -8.69
N ALA A 256 -10.64 9.75 -9.14
CA ALA A 256 -11.40 11.00 -9.09
C ALA A 256 -11.60 11.48 -7.65
N TRP A 257 -11.94 10.57 -6.74
CA TRP A 257 -12.09 10.87 -5.31
C TRP A 257 -10.78 11.38 -4.68
N LEU A 258 -9.64 10.74 -4.98
CA LEU A 258 -8.31 11.17 -4.50
C LEU A 258 -8.00 12.60 -4.96
N LYS A 259 -8.22 12.91 -6.23
CA LYS A 259 -8.01 14.25 -6.80
C LYS A 259 -8.95 15.29 -6.17
N GLN A 260 -10.22 14.98 -6.06
CA GLN A 260 -11.23 15.89 -5.48
C GLN A 260 -10.89 16.24 -4.02
N ASN A 261 -10.39 15.29 -3.25
CA ASN A 261 -10.11 15.46 -1.83
C ASN A 261 -8.63 15.79 -1.54
N HIS A 262 -7.79 16.00 -2.56
CA HIS A 262 -6.35 16.26 -2.43
C HIS A 262 -5.65 15.17 -1.59
N LYS A 263 -5.97 13.91 -1.86
CA LYS A 263 -5.43 12.74 -1.17
C LYS A 263 -4.55 11.91 -2.09
N ARG A 264 -3.81 10.99 -1.50
CA ARG A 264 -2.96 10.04 -2.21
C ARG A 264 -3.43 8.62 -1.96
N GLY A 265 -3.23 7.75 -2.94
CA GLY A 265 -3.62 6.35 -2.90
C GLY A 265 -2.46 5.40 -3.17
N PHE A 266 -2.64 4.17 -2.75
CA PHE A 266 -1.80 3.03 -3.06
C PHE A 266 -2.71 1.82 -3.36
N LEU A 267 -2.49 1.15 -4.48
CA LEU A 267 -3.21 -0.09 -4.80
C LEU A 267 -2.44 -1.27 -4.18
N GLY A 268 -2.86 -1.66 -2.95
CA GLY A 268 -2.15 -2.64 -2.13
C GLY A 268 -2.28 -4.07 -2.63
N GLU A 269 -3.46 -4.40 -3.19
CA GLU A 269 -3.70 -5.68 -3.83
C GLU A 269 -4.54 -5.53 -5.09
N PHE A 270 -4.15 -6.24 -6.10
CA PHE A 270 -4.88 -6.53 -7.33
C PHE A 270 -4.18 -7.67 -8.03
N GLY A 271 -4.92 -8.48 -8.73
CA GLY A 271 -4.37 -9.65 -9.40
C GLY A 271 -5.36 -10.20 -10.40
N ALA A 272 -4.84 -11.00 -11.34
CA ALA A 272 -5.66 -11.65 -12.34
C ALA A 272 -4.94 -12.85 -12.96
N SER A 273 -5.69 -13.70 -13.64
CA SER A 273 -5.12 -14.79 -14.45
C SER A 273 -4.48 -14.26 -15.74
N ALA A 274 -3.91 -15.19 -16.52
CA ALA A 274 -3.29 -14.87 -17.82
C ALA A 274 -4.30 -14.78 -18.98
N ASP A 275 -5.60 -14.86 -18.71
CA ASP A 275 -6.63 -14.79 -19.74
C ASP A 275 -6.65 -13.41 -20.40
N LYS A 276 -7.04 -13.36 -21.68
CA LYS A 276 -6.97 -12.15 -22.48
C LYS A 276 -7.72 -10.96 -21.86
N ASP A 277 -8.93 -11.21 -21.35
CA ASP A 277 -9.77 -10.16 -20.75
C ASP A 277 -9.18 -9.68 -19.42
N CYS A 278 -8.56 -10.59 -18.66
CA CYS A 278 -7.80 -10.27 -17.46
C CYS A 278 -6.58 -9.38 -17.77
N MET A 279 -5.84 -9.73 -18.78
CA MET A 279 -4.65 -8.96 -19.21
C MET A 279 -5.02 -7.58 -19.73
N SER A 280 -6.18 -7.43 -20.41
CA SER A 280 -6.71 -6.13 -20.84
C SER A 280 -7.04 -5.25 -19.64
N GLY A 281 -7.79 -5.77 -18.67
CA GLY A 281 -8.15 -5.03 -17.46
C GLY A 281 -6.95 -4.61 -16.62
N LEU A 282 -5.96 -5.48 -16.45
CA LEU A 282 -4.70 -5.13 -15.79
C LEU A 282 -3.99 -3.98 -16.51
N THR A 283 -3.94 -4.03 -17.85
CA THR A 283 -3.31 -2.97 -18.66
C THR A 283 -4.01 -1.63 -18.46
N GLU A 284 -5.35 -1.62 -18.43
CA GLU A 284 -6.14 -0.40 -18.23
C GLU A 284 -5.97 0.16 -16.80
N ILE A 285 -5.90 -0.70 -15.77
CA ILE A 285 -5.60 -0.27 -14.40
C ILE A 285 -4.21 0.38 -14.33
N TYR A 286 -3.19 -0.22 -14.95
CA TYR A 286 -1.86 0.39 -14.97
C TYR A 286 -1.82 1.71 -15.72
N ALA A 287 -2.51 1.82 -16.85
CA ALA A 287 -2.61 3.08 -17.58
C ALA A 287 -3.26 4.17 -16.71
N THR A 288 -4.37 3.86 -16.05
CA THR A 288 -5.03 4.80 -15.14
C THR A 288 -4.08 5.28 -14.04
N MET A 289 -3.32 4.38 -13.41
CA MET A 289 -2.40 4.75 -12.34
C MET A 289 -1.20 5.55 -12.84
N SER A 290 -0.66 5.19 -13.99
CA SER A 290 0.43 5.91 -14.63
C SER A 290 0.05 7.33 -15.02
N ASP A 291 -1.13 7.49 -15.64
CA ASP A 291 -1.64 8.80 -16.08
C ASP A 291 -2.05 9.71 -14.89
N ASN A 292 -2.16 9.13 -13.69
CA ASN A 292 -2.58 9.82 -12.46
C ASN A 292 -1.55 9.62 -11.32
N SER A 293 -0.27 9.59 -11.67
CA SER A 293 0.83 9.43 -10.71
C SER A 293 0.99 10.62 -9.74
N ASP A 294 0.27 11.71 -9.98
CA ASP A 294 0.10 12.83 -9.06
C ASP A 294 -0.65 12.46 -7.77
N VAL A 295 -1.54 11.46 -7.84
CA VAL A 295 -2.30 10.97 -6.67
C VAL A 295 -1.99 9.52 -6.32
N TRP A 296 -1.51 8.69 -7.24
CA TRP A 296 -1.15 7.30 -6.97
C TRP A 296 0.34 7.17 -6.63
N LEU A 297 0.64 6.78 -5.38
CA LEU A 297 2.03 6.53 -4.93
C LEU A 297 2.60 5.24 -5.50
N GLY A 298 1.75 4.29 -5.83
CA GLY A 298 2.20 3.00 -6.35
C GLY A 298 1.20 1.88 -6.20
N TRP A 299 1.71 0.66 -6.40
CA TRP A 299 0.93 -0.56 -6.39
C TRP A 299 1.77 -1.77 -5.96
N SER A 300 1.10 -2.84 -5.48
CA SER A 300 1.67 -4.17 -5.27
C SER A 300 0.72 -5.26 -5.74
N TYR A 301 1.18 -6.07 -6.70
CA TYR A 301 0.40 -7.14 -7.31
C TYR A 301 0.24 -8.33 -6.36
N TRP A 302 -0.92 -8.97 -6.31
CA TRP A 302 -1.19 -10.21 -5.58
C TRP A 302 -1.13 -11.41 -6.55
N ALA A 303 -0.18 -12.38 -6.48
CA ALA A 303 0.90 -12.42 -5.55
C ALA A 303 2.01 -13.34 -6.07
N ALA A 304 3.00 -13.51 -5.26
CA ALA A 304 4.04 -14.51 -5.40
C ALA A 304 4.53 -14.96 -4.01
N GLY A 305 5.52 -15.83 -3.96
CA GLY A 305 6.11 -16.29 -2.71
C GLY A 305 6.67 -17.70 -2.84
N ASP A 306 7.56 -18.06 -1.93
CA ASP A 306 8.26 -19.36 -2.01
C ASP A 306 7.31 -20.56 -1.89
N TRP A 307 6.21 -20.37 -1.17
CA TRP A 307 5.19 -21.41 -0.99
C TRP A 307 3.90 -21.14 -1.75
N TRP A 308 3.83 -20.04 -2.51
CA TRP A 308 2.67 -19.78 -3.36
C TRP A 308 2.56 -20.89 -4.41
N PRO A 309 1.39 -21.52 -4.58
CA PRO A 309 1.27 -22.66 -5.48
C PRO A 309 1.64 -22.31 -6.92
N ALA A 310 2.48 -23.14 -7.55
CA ALA A 310 2.98 -22.87 -8.91
C ALA A 310 1.87 -22.85 -9.97
N ASN A 311 0.76 -23.54 -9.71
CA ASN A 311 -0.42 -23.61 -10.61
C ASN A 311 -1.50 -22.59 -10.28
N GLU A 312 -1.31 -21.80 -9.23
CA GLU A 312 -2.25 -20.74 -8.88
C GLU A 312 -2.30 -19.69 -10.01
N PRO A 313 -3.51 -19.31 -10.50
CA PRO A 313 -3.66 -18.47 -11.69
C PRO A 313 -3.01 -17.07 -11.57
N PHE A 314 -2.94 -16.50 -10.37
CA PHE A 314 -2.38 -15.18 -10.12
C PHE A 314 -0.88 -15.21 -9.82
N ASN A 315 -0.28 -16.40 -9.66
CA ASN A 315 1.14 -16.51 -9.35
C ASN A 315 2.01 -15.93 -10.47
N VAL A 316 2.82 -14.94 -10.15
CA VAL A 316 3.73 -14.26 -11.09
C VAL A 316 5.18 -14.74 -10.99
N GLN A 317 5.46 -15.71 -10.12
CA GLN A 317 6.78 -16.34 -9.95
C GLN A 317 6.73 -17.84 -10.25
N PRO A 318 6.74 -18.27 -11.51
CA PRO A 318 6.85 -19.68 -11.81
C PRO A 318 8.28 -20.16 -11.49
N ARG A 319 8.40 -21.13 -10.58
CA ARG A 319 9.72 -21.73 -10.24
C ARG A 319 10.29 -22.59 -11.36
N LYS A 320 9.43 -23.08 -12.25
CA LYS A 320 9.79 -23.90 -13.41
C LYS A 320 8.88 -23.52 -14.57
N GLY A 321 9.47 -23.30 -15.74
CA GLY A 321 8.73 -22.98 -16.95
C GLY A 321 8.91 -21.53 -17.43
N PRO A 322 8.19 -21.13 -18.47
CA PRO A 322 8.26 -19.79 -19.03
C PRO A 322 7.66 -18.77 -18.08
N GLU A 323 8.16 -17.54 -18.15
CA GLU A 323 7.61 -16.39 -17.45
C GLU A 323 6.14 -16.17 -17.81
N ARG A 324 5.31 -15.92 -16.81
CA ARG A 324 3.88 -15.70 -17.00
C ARG A 324 3.58 -14.38 -17.72
N PRO A 325 2.51 -14.30 -18.52
CA PRO A 325 2.12 -13.07 -19.21
C PRO A 325 1.96 -11.87 -18.26
N GLN A 326 1.36 -12.09 -17.08
CA GLN A 326 1.22 -11.05 -16.05
C GLN A 326 2.58 -10.49 -15.64
N MET A 327 3.59 -11.36 -15.41
CA MET A 327 4.92 -10.90 -15.02
C MET A 327 5.61 -10.07 -16.09
N ARG A 328 5.40 -10.42 -17.37
CA ARG A 328 5.93 -9.60 -18.48
C ARG A 328 5.33 -8.21 -18.47
N LEU A 329 4.00 -8.11 -18.35
CA LEU A 329 3.30 -6.82 -18.23
C LEU A 329 3.82 -6.02 -17.02
N LEU A 330 3.89 -6.66 -15.85
CA LEU A 330 4.41 -6.04 -14.62
C LEU A 330 5.83 -5.49 -14.81
N ALA A 331 6.73 -6.27 -15.43
CA ALA A 331 8.11 -5.85 -15.66
C ALA A 331 8.21 -4.70 -16.68
N GLU A 332 7.36 -4.69 -17.72
CA GLU A 332 7.28 -3.59 -18.68
C GLU A 332 6.85 -2.29 -17.99
N VAL A 333 5.76 -2.34 -17.21
CA VAL A 333 5.24 -1.19 -16.48
C VAL A 333 6.22 -0.72 -15.40
N ALA A 334 6.85 -1.65 -14.67
CA ALA A 334 7.83 -1.31 -13.65
C ALA A 334 9.06 -0.60 -14.23
N LYS A 335 9.52 -1.02 -15.40
CA LYS A 335 10.68 -0.39 -16.09
C LYS A 335 10.32 0.92 -16.76
N ALA A 336 9.14 1.06 -17.34
CA ALA A 336 8.69 2.30 -17.97
C ALA A 336 8.60 3.45 -16.96
N GLY A 337 8.27 3.15 -15.71
CA GLY A 337 8.23 4.11 -14.61
C GLY A 337 9.56 4.38 -13.92
N ALA A 338 10.71 4.10 -14.55
CA ALA A 338 12.06 4.18 -13.95
C ALA A 338 12.58 5.61 -13.68
N GLY A 339 11.71 6.57 -13.38
CA GLY A 339 12.09 7.80 -12.69
C GLY A 339 12.52 7.46 -11.24
N THR A 340 13.56 8.11 -10.75
CA THR A 340 13.96 8.02 -9.35
C THR A 340 12.79 8.45 -8.48
N CYS A 341 12.32 7.56 -7.61
CA CYS A 341 11.46 7.98 -6.51
C CYS A 341 12.22 9.05 -5.71
N SER A 342 11.99 10.33 -5.98
CA SER A 342 12.28 11.32 -4.96
C SER A 342 11.44 10.89 -3.77
N ALA A 343 12.13 10.42 -2.72
CA ALA A 343 11.47 9.85 -1.55
C ALA A 343 10.31 10.75 -1.17
N VAL A 344 9.07 10.22 -1.23
CA VAL A 344 7.89 10.94 -0.75
C VAL A 344 8.24 11.38 0.65
N LYS A 345 8.43 12.69 0.85
CA LYS A 345 8.85 13.24 2.14
C LYS A 345 7.64 13.87 2.82
N PRO A 346 7.61 13.84 4.15
CA PRO A 346 6.63 14.63 4.89
C PRO A 346 6.69 16.07 4.42
N ALA A 347 5.53 16.74 4.37
CA ALA A 347 5.48 18.17 4.14
C ALA A 347 6.44 18.86 5.13
N GLY A 348 7.45 19.56 4.61
CA GLY A 348 8.47 20.19 5.43
C GLY A 348 7.83 21.22 6.39
N LYS A 349 8.22 21.16 7.65
CA LYS A 349 8.15 22.34 8.54
C LYS A 349 9.40 23.14 8.37
#